data_34db9d787b5b5d53dffb3e8e2afb6bdd
#
_entry.id   34db9d787b5b5d53dffb3e8e2afb6bdd
#
_cell.length_a   1.000
_cell.length_b   1.000
_cell.length_c   1.000
_cell.angle_alpha   90.00
_cell.angle_beta   90.00
_cell.angle_gamma   90.00
#
_symmetry.space_group_name_H-M   'P 1'
#
loop_
_entity.id
_entity.type
_entity.pdbx_description
1 polymer ?
#
loop_
_entity_poly.entity_id
_entity_poly.type
_entity_poly.pdbx_seq_one_letter_code
_entity_poly.pdbx_strand_id
1 'polypeptide(L)'
;MRSEHEDPMANGKPRRRSIFSGLLLILIGGLFLWNNLVGELGIWQLFTRWWPALLILWGLAKLYDHLAAQRTGQAAPSTITGGDIALVLLVVGLAGAAQGVSVIRHHDPGDFGWPPWEQPYSFSEELPAKAIPPGSRITIRTERGDISVRPENTPEIRALVKKTLGGSDERDAENRTRQVNVAIAEANGGYEVRTQNQGGQVRVDLEVHVPKQSNLVAQTARGGLQIAGLAGSVIAEAQRGNVEIRDTGGDVSAQMERGDVHIVGAQGNVKLSGRGGQVEIADVKGDATLEGEFFGPIRIEKVAKGARFVSRRTDLTISQLPGRLETGSGRLEIADAPGNLSLTTSKYDVVLENVVGRIRIENREGDVEIRFRQPPREDVEVTNRSGNIELVLPPKSSFEVHAESHSGDIDSDFEELPKKEVEGHGNTKLEGKLGTKGPQLRLKTTYGTIRLHKGQ
;
A
#
# COMPACT_ATOMS: atom_id res chain seq x y z
N MET A 1 -12.56 8.99 87.74
CA MET A 1 -11.57 7.92 87.59
C MET A 1 -11.26 7.81 86.08
N ARG A 2 -10.13 8.38 85.70
CA ARG A 2 -9.59 8.36 84.33
C ARG A 2 -8.86 7.05 84.13
N SER A 3 -9.10 6.39 83.02
CA SER A 3 -8.23 5.35 82.50
C SER A 3 -7.74 5.77 81.11
N GLU A 4 -6.44 6.11 81.08
CA GLU A 4 -5.65 6.38 79.90
C GLU A 4 -5.52 5.09 79.05
N HIS A 5 -5.80 5.17 77.74
CA HIS A 5 -5.42 4.16 76.79
C HIS A 5 -4.22 4.69 76.01
N GLU A 6 -3.07 4.07 76.29
CA GLU A 6 -1.85 4.22 75.49
C GLU A 6 -2.00 3.54 74.14
N ASP A 7 -1.80 4.28 73.04
CA ASP A 7 -1.61 3.77 71.68
C ASP A 7 -0.15 3.25 71.51
N PRO A 8 0.03 2.04 70.96
CA PRO A 8 1.36 1.57 70.62
C PRO A 8 1.79 2.15 69.29
N MET A 9 2.83 2.96 69.32
CA MET A 9 3.53 3.52 68.16
C MET A 9 3.95 2.43 67.16
N ALA A 10 3.40 2.53 65.94
CA ALA A 10 3.76 1.72 64.79
C ALA A 10 5.16 2.09 64.29
N ASN A 11 6.11 1.23 64.54
CA ASN A 11 7.52 1.35 64.13
C ASN A 11 7.63 1.00 62.65
N GLY A 12 7.41 1.95 61.74
CA GLY A 12 7.57 1.84 60.31
C GLY A 12 9.05 1.78 59.89
N LYS A 13 9.59 0.60 59.66
CA LYS A 13 10.89 0.42 59.06
C LYS A 13 10.93 1.04 57.65
N PRO A 14 11.92 1.86 57.29
CA PRO A 14 12.01 2.47 55.98
C PRO A 14 12.28 1.38 54.90
N ARG A 15 11.34 1.18 53.99
CA ARG A 15 11.53 0.39 52.78
C ARG A 15 12.59 1.07 51.91
N ARG A 16 13.83 0.53 51.87
CA ARG A 16 14.81 0.94 50.84
C ARG A 16 14.25 0.63 49.46
N ARG A 17 13.81 1.67 48.76
CA ARG A 17 13.46 1.59 47.35
C ARG A 17 14.72 1.29 46.54
N SER A 18 14.69 0.24 45.73
CA SER A 18 15.79 -0.13 44.85
C SER A 18 16.09 1.04 43.90
N ILE A 19 17.30 1.62 44.03
CA ILE A 19 17.79 2.70 43.15
C ILE A 19 17.86 2.20 41.68
N PHE A 20 18.00 0.88 41.50
CA PHE A 20 18.12 0.22 40.22
C PHE A 20 16.89 0.38 39.31
N SER A 21 15.66 0.33 39.87
CA SER A 21 14.44 0.52 39.07
C SER A 21 14.30 1.95 38.52
N GLY A 22 14.77 2.95 39.30
CA GLY A 22 14.79 4.35 38.83
C GLY A 22 15.82 4.57 37.73
N LEU A 23 17.00 3.97 37.87
CA LEU A 23 18.09 4.10 36.90
C LEU A 23 17.75 3.39 35.56
N LEU A 24 17.07 2.23 35.62
CA LEU A 24 16.58 1.52 34.46
C LEU A 24 15.52 2.33 33.69
N LEU A 25 14.58 2.99 34.41
CA LEU A 25 13.57 3.86 33.80
C LEU A 25 14.19 5.08 33.11
N ILE A 26 15.21 5.69 33.72
CA ILE A 26 15.95 6.82 33.13
C ILE A 26 16.68 6.37 31.86
N LEU A 27 17.31 5.18 31.88
CA LEU A 27 18.01 4.63 30.71
C LEU A 27 17.05 4.31 29.55
N ILE A 28 15.91 3.70 29.84
CA ILE A 28 14.87 3.43 28.84
C ILE A 28 14.31 4.75 28.29
N GLY A 29 13.98 5.72 29.13
CA GLY A 29 13.47 7.03 28.72
C GLY A 29 14.49 7.81 27.88
N GLY A 30 15.78 7.78 28.26
CA GLY A 30 16.87 8.40 27.52
C GLY A 30 17.08 7.77 26.12
N LEU A 31 16.97 6.46 26.02
CA LEU A 31 17.05 5.72 24.76
C LEU A 31 15.88 6.07 23.82
N PHE A 32 14.66 6.17 24.34
CA PHE A 32 13.50 6.62 23.57
C PHE A 32 13.61 8.08 23.12
N LEU A 33 14.10 8.96 23.99
CA LEU A 33 14.32 10.36 23.68
C LEU A 33 15.39 10.53 22.58
N TRP A 34 16.48 9.78 22.69
CA TRP A 34 17.55 9.76 21.67
C TRP A 34 17.04 9.30 20.29
N ASN A 35 16.21 8.25 20.24
CA ASN A 35 15.61 7.79 18.99
C ASN A 35 14.68 8.83 18.35
N ASN A 36 13.97 9.59 19.17
CA ASN A 36 13.06 10.63 18.68
C ASN A 36 13.81 11.86 18.13
N LEU A 37 15.04 12.11 18.60
CA LEU A 37 15.84 13.26 18.19
C LEU A 37 16.78 12.97 17.01
N VAL A 38 17.30 11.74 16.88
CA VAL A 38 18.38 11.41 15.92
C VAL A 38 17.88 10.49 14.77
N GLY A 39 16.73 9.84 14.91
CA GLY A 39 15.97 9.21 13.81
C GLY A 39 16.57 8.00 13.08
N GLU A 40 17.81 7.56 13.31
CA GLU A 40 18.50 6.55 12.49
C GLU A 40 18.80 5.20 13.18
N LEU A 41 18.59 5.07 14.47
CA LEU A 41 18.87 3.81 15.15
C LEU A 41 17.60 2.96 15.23
N GLY A 42 17.59 1.84 14.55
CA GLY A 42 16.54 0.82 14.65
C GLY A 42 16.46 0.22 16.06
N ILE A 43 16.04 1.02 17.06
CA ILE A 43 15.95 0.62 18.48
C ILE A 43 15.10 -0.64 18.64
N TRP A 44 14.08 -0.82 17.79
CA TRP A 44 13.29 -2.04 17.78
C TRP A 44 14.10 -3.28 17.39
N GLN A 45 15.03 -3.17 16.44
CA GLN A 45 15.92 -4.26 16.06
C GLN A 45 16.95 -4.57 17.18
N LEU A 46 17.43 -3.54 17.86
CA LEU A 46 18.34 -3.72 19.00
C LEU A 46 17.60 -4.39 20.17
N PHE A 47 16.38 -3.97 20.48
CA PHE A 47 15.56 -4.52 21.55
C PHE A 47 15.17 -5.97 21.27
N THR A 48 14.72 -6.30 20.05
CA THR A 48 14.35 -7.69 19.67
C THR A 48 15.54 -8.65 19.72
N ARG A 49 16.76 -8.18 19.51
CA ARG A 49 17.98 -9.01 19.54
C ARG A 49 18.58 -9.14 20.94
N TRP A 50 18.49 -8.12 21.79
CA TRP A 50 19.21 -8.04 23.06
C TRP A 50 18.34 -8.11 24.33
N TRP A 51 17.02 -8.25 24.22
CA TRP A 51 16.12 -8.37 25.37
C TRP A 51 16.47 -9.53 26.33
N PRO A 52 17.02 -10.72 25.88
CA PRO A 52 17.43 -11.73 26.81
C PRO A 52 18.61 -11.31 27.70
N ALA A 53 19.49 -10.44 27.18
CA ALA A 53 20.61 -9.90 27.96
C ALA A 53 20.14 -9.01 29.12
N LEU A 54 19.02 -8.29 28.97
CA LEU A 54 18.41 -7.52 30.04
C LEU A 54 17.90 -8.41 31.18
N LEU A 55 17.31 -9.57 30.87
CA LEU A 55 16.88 -10.54 31.87
C LEU A 55 18.08 -11.18 32.60
N ILE A 56 19.17 -11.46 31.91
CA ILE A 56 20.41 -11.98 32.49
C ILE A 56 21.02 -10.94 33.44
N LEU A 57 21.13 -9.69 33.02
CA LEU A 57 21.64 -8.58 33.84
C LEU A 57 20.80 -8.36 35.10
N TRP A 58 19.48 -8.42 34.94
CA TRP A 58 18.57 -8.32 36.07
C TRP A 58 18.71 -9.49 37.04
N GLY A 59 18.83 -10.73 36.52
CA GLY A 59 19.09 -11.91 37.33
C GLY A 59 20.43 -11.84 38.13
N LEU A 60 21.50 -11.34 37.47
CA LEU A 60 22.79 -11.11 38.11
C LEU A 60 22.73 -10.01 39.20
N ALA A 61 21.99 -8.95 38.98
CA ALA A 61 21.80 -7.90 39.99
C ALA A 61 21.07 -8.46 41.22
N LYS A 62 20.04 -9.28 41.05
CA LYS A 62 19.32 -9.94 42.15
C LYS A 62 20.21 -10.94 42.90
N LEU A 63 21.05 -11.69 42.17
CA LEU A 63 22.00 -12.62 42.77
C LEU A 63 23.06 -11.84 43.60
N TYR A 64 23.55 -10.71 43.07
CA TYR A 64 24.49 -9.84 43.79
C TYR A 64 23.87 -9.30 45.09
N ASP A 65 22.65 -8.79 45.05
CA ASP A 65 21.92 -8.31 46.22
C ASP A 65 21.75 -9.41 47.27
N HIS A 66 21.48 -10.63 46.85
CA HIS A 66 21.34 -11.80 47.73
C HIS A 66 22.65 -12.17 48.40
N LEU A 67 23.75 -12.21 47.62
CA LEU A 67 25.10 -12.49 48.18
C LEU A 67 25.63 -11.39 49.08
N ALA A 68 25.30 -10.11 48.76
CA ALA A 68 25.67 -8.97 49.59
C ALA A 68 24.93 -8.98 50.96
N ALA A 69 23.65 -9.39 50.95
CA ALA A 69 22.85 -9.53 52.18
C ALA A 69 23.39 -10.65 53.09
N GLN A 70 23.88 -11.75 52.54
CA GLN A 70 24.52 -12.82 53.31
C GLN A 70 25.83 -12.38 54.00
N ARG A 71 26.58 -11.48 53.38
CA ARG A 71 27.83 -10.96 53.97
C ARG A 71 27.62 -9.92 55.10
N THR A 72 26.46 -9.25 55.12
CA THR A 72 26.14 -8.21 56.08
C THR A 72 25.25 -8.67 57.25
N GLY A 73 24.90 -9.98 57.33
CA GLY A 73 24.09 -10.55 58.41
C GLY A 73 22.67 -10.00 58.53
N GLN A 74 22.16 -9.36 57.48
CA GLN A 74 20.81 -8.84 57.43
C GLN A 74 19.87 -9.90 56.81
N ALA A 75 18.60 -9.93 57.27
CA ALA A 75 17.60 -10.83 56.72
C ALA A 75 17.49 -10.62 55.21
N ALA A 76 17.70 -11.71 54.42
CA ALA A 76 17.62 -11.68 52.96
C ALA A 76 16.24 -11.15 52.49
N PRO A 77 16.20 -10.15 51.62
CA PRO A 77 14.95 -9.70 51.04
C PRO A 77 14.29 -10.85 50.25
N SER A 78 12.95 -10.89 50.26
CA SER A 78 12.19 -11.92 49.52
C SER A 78 12.71 -12.05 48.08
N THR A 79 13.10 -13.24 47.68
CA THR A 79 13.81 -13.55 46.42
C THR A 79 13.07 -13.09 45.17
N ILE A 80 11.76 -13.06 45.18
CA ILE A 80 10.92 -12.62 44.05
C ILE A 80 9.71 -11.87 44.63
N THR A 81 9.47 -10.64 44.17
CA THR A 81 8.26 -9.86 44.52
C THR A 81 7.25 -9.88 43.39
N GLY A 82 5.96 -9.67 43.71
CA GLY A 82 4.93 -9.57 42.66
C GLY A 82 5.23 -8.52 41.57
N GLY A 83 5.96 -7.46 41.92
CA GLY A 83 6.45 -6.46 40.96
C GLY A 83 7.52 -6.98 40.00
N ASP A 84 8.35 -7.92 40.45
CA ASP A 84 9.37 -8.56 39.62
C ASP A 84 8.72 -9.47 38.57
N ILE A 85 7.67 -10.22 38.97
CA ILE A 85 6.90 -11.06 38.04
C ILE A 85 6.16 -10.19 37.02
N ALA A 86 5.55 -9.09 37.44
CA ALA A 86 4.87 -8.17 36.54
C ALA A 86 5.84 -7.53 35.52
N LEU A 87 7.06 -7.20 35.95
CA LEU A 87 8.10 -6.63 35.08
C LEU A 87 8.59 -7.65 34.03
N VAL A 88 8.81 -8.90 34.42
CA VAL A 88 9.18 -9.99 33.49
C VAL A 88 8.07 -10.23 32.48
N LEU A 89 6.82 -10.31 32.91
CA LEU A 89 5.66 -10.49 32.01
C LEU A 89 5.51 -9.31 31.06
N LEU A 90 5.76 -8.08 31.52
CA LEU A 90 5.73 -6.88 30.68
C LEU A 90 6.84 -6.89 29.63
N VAL A 91 8.08 -7.25 29.99
CA VAL A 91 9.21 -7.34 29.05
C VAL A 91 8.99 -8.46 28.02
N VAL A 92 8.52 -9.63 28.45
CA VAL A 92 8.20 -10.75 27.55
C VAL A 92 7.02 -10.41 26.65
N GLY A 93 5.99 -9.74 27.18
CA GLY A 93 4.82 -9.28 26.41
C GLY A 93 5.19 -8.23 25.37
N LEU A 94 6.04 -7.26 25.73
CA LEU A 94 6.56 -6.24 24.80
C LEU A 94 7.48 -6.87 23.73
N ALA A 95 8.33 -7.81 24.11
CA ALA A 95 9.19 -8.52 23.17
C ALA A 95 8.37 -9.37 22.20
N GLY A 96 7.32 -10.05 22.68
CA GLY A 96 6.37 -10.81 21.86
C GLY A 96 5.57 -9.92 20.91
N ALA A 97 5.09 -8.77 21.40
CA ALA A 97 4.40 -7.79 20.57
C ALA A 97 5.33 -7.17 19.51
N ALA A 98 6.59 -6.86 19.88
CA ALA A 98 7.58 -6.33 18.95
C ALA A 98 7.96 -7.35 17.87
N GLN A 99 8.08 -8.63 18.20
CA GLN A 99 8.31 -9.70 17.22
C GLN A 99 7.05 -9.91 16.35
N GLY A 100 5.85 -9.87 16.91
CA GLY A 100 4.60 -9.93 16.17
C GLY A 100 4.46 -8.80 15.15
N VAL A 101 4.81 -7.58 15.51
CA VAL A 101 4.79 -6.41 14.60
C VAL A 101 5.87 -6.49 13.52
N SER A 102 7.06 -7.02 13.83
CA SER A 102 8.11 -7.21 12.82
C SER A 102 7.74 -8.32 11.82
N VAL A 103 7.10 -9.38 12.28
CA VAL A 103 6.54 -10.45 11.45
C VAL A 103 5.45 -9.91 10.53
N ILE A 104 4.57 -9.03 11.02
CA ILE A 104 3.51 -8.42 10.20
C ILE A 104 4.09 -7.45 9.15
N ARG A 105 5.21 -6.76 9.42
CA ARG A 105 5.83 -5.81 8.49
C ARG A 105 6.71 -6.44 7.42
N HIS A 106 7.18 -7.67 7.60
CA HIS A 106 8.06 -8.39 6.66
C HIS A 106 7.38 -9.62 6.05
N HIS A 107 6.11 -9.88 6.37
CA HIS A 107 5.35 -10.94 5.71
C HIS A 107 4.76 -10.36 4.42
N ASP A 108 5.30 -10.80 3.31
CA ASP A 108 4.58 -10.84 2.06
C ASP A 108 3.19 -11.46 2.33
N PRO A 109 2.08 -10.87 1.83
CA PRO A 109 0.73 -11.44 2.07
C PRO A 109 0.56 -12.89 1.62
N GLY A 110 1.58 -13.46 0.93
CA GLY A 110 1.67 -14.86 0.54
C GLY A 110 2.43 -15.76 1.51
N ASP A 111 3.17 -15.22 2.46
CA ASP A 111 4.00 -16.02 3.36
C ASP A 111 3.17 -16.49 4.58
N PHE A 112 2.63 -17.69 4.46
CA PHE A 112 2.04 -18.39 5.59
C PHE A 112 3.16 -18.87 6.50
N GLY A 113 3.46 -18.10 7.55
CA GLY A 113 4.31 -18.55 8.63
C GLY A 113 3.77 -19.85 9.19
N TRP A 114 4.55 -20.93 9.09
CA TRP A 114 4.25 -22.17 9.78
C TRP A 114 4.29 -21.94 11.28
N PRO A 115 3.47 -22.65 12.08
CA PRO A 115 3.59 -22.59 13.52
C PRO A 115 5.04 -22.85 13.95
N PRO A 116 5.57 -22.21 15.00
CA PRO A 116 6.98 -22.34 15.39
C PRO A 116 7.46 -23.76 15.68
N TRP A 117 6.53 -24.70 15.84
CA TRP A 117 6.79 -26.13 16.10
C TRP A 117 6.71 -27.01 14.86
N GLU A 118 6.33 -26.48 13.70
CA GLU A 118 6.34 -27.18 12.42
C GLU A 118 7.53 -26.75 11.59
N GLN A 119 8.25 -27.71 11.03
CA GLN A 119 9.33 -27.43 10.07
C GLN A 119 8.79 -27.55 8.64
N PRO A 120 9.09 -26.59 7.74
CA PRO A 120 8.70 -26.70 6.35
C PRO A 120 9.61 -27.69 5.61
N TYR A 121 9.03 -28.73 5.06
CA TYR A 121 9.69 -29.67 4.15
C TYR A 121 9.33 -29.28 2.70
N SER A 122 10.33 -29.21 1.84
CA SER A 122 10.16 -28.85 0.43
C SER A 122 10.65 -29.94 -0.49
N PHE A 123 9.82 -30.29 -1.46
CA PHE A 123 10.12 -31.31 -2.47
C PHE A 123 9.98 -30.67 -3.85
N SER A 124 11.00 -30.82 -4.69
CA SER A 124 10.99 -30.30 -6.05
C SER A 124 10.91 -31.42 -7.06
N GLU A 125 10.10 -31.22 -8.09
CA GLU A 125 9.99 -32.13 -9.23
C GLU A 125 9.95 -31.31 -10.54
N GLU A 126 10.52 -31.82 -11.59
CA GLU A 126 10.43 -31.24 -12.92
C GLU A 126 9.46 -32.06 -13.76
N LEU A 127 8.49 -31.40 -14.38
CA LEU A 127 7.53 -32.07 -15.25
C LEU A 127 8.16 -32.32 -16.62
N PRO A 128 7.79 -33.43 -17.30
CA PRO A 128 8.22 -33.68 -18.67
C PRO A 128 7.88 -32.51 -19.59
N ALA A 129 8.86 -32.07 -20.37
CA ALA A 129 8.66 -31.02 -21.38
C ALA A 129 7.59 -31.46 -22.39
N LYS A 130 6.70 -30.53 -22.75
CA LYS A 130 5.66 -30.77 -23.74
C LYS A 130 5.79 -29.77 -24.89
N ALA A 131 5.99 -30.29 -26.10
CA ALA A 131 6.03 -29.46 -27.31
C ALA A 131 4.65 -28.82 -27.58
N ILE A 132 4.65 -27.52 -27.89
CA ILE A 132 3.45 -26.76 -28.18
C ILE A 132 3.66 -25.81 -29.37
N PRO A 133 2.62 -25.56 -30.17
CA PRO A 133 2.70 -24.58 -31.25
C PRO A 133 2.94 -23.15 -30.72
N PRO A 134 3.69 -22.29 -31.44
CA PRO A 134 3.78 -20.89 -31.11
C PRO A 134 2.41 -20.19 -31.10
N GLY A 135 2.20 -19.25 -30.20
CA GLY A 135 0.91 -18.55 -30.03
C GLY A 135 -0.16 -19.32 -29.28
N SER A 136 0.16 -20.52 -28.80
CA SER A 136 -0.78 -21.32 -27.99
C SER A 136 -1.27 -20.59 -26.77
N ARG A 137 -2.49 -20.89 -26.35
CA ARG A 137 -3.03 -20.45 -25.07
C ARG A 137 -2.56 -21.40 -23.97
N ILE A 138 -1.94 -20.83 -22.94
CA ILE A 138 -1.45 -21.58 -21.77
C ILE A 138 -2.22 -21.10 -20.55
N THR A 139 -2.81 -22.04 -19.83
CA THR A 139 -3.50 -21.78 -18.56
C THR A 139 -2.73 -22.42 -17.43
N ILE A 140 -2.39 -21.65 -16.39
CA ILE A 140 -1.68 -22.13 -15.21
C ILE A 140 -2.57 -21.88 -13.99
N ARG A 141 -2.84 -22.95 -13.23
CA ARG A 141 -3.73 -22.88 -12.06
C ARG A 141 -3.14 -23.54 -10.85
N THR A 142 -3.15 -22.82 -9.73
CA THR A 142 -2.86 -23.37 -8.40
C THR A 142 -3.83 -22.81 -7.37
N GLU A 143 -4.16 -23.60 -6.36
CA GLU A 143 -4.99 -23.10 -5.25
C GLU A 143 -4.14 -22.32 -4.24
N ARG A 144 -2.89 -22.78 -4.02
CA ARG A 144 -1.99 -22.20 -3.03
C ARG A 144 -0.54 -22.36 -3.48
N GLY A 145 0.13 -21.25 -3.69
CA GLY A 145 1.52 -21.16 -4.14
C GLY A 145 1.70 -20.06 -5.16
N ASP A 146 2.92 -19.68 -5.38
CA ASP A 146 3.29 -18.65 -6.33
C ASP A 146 3.39 -19.24 -7.74
N ILE A 147 3.08 -18.42 -8.73
CA ILE A 147 3.27 -18.75 -10.14
C ILE A 147 4.28 -17.77 -10.71
N SER A 148 5.42 -18.28 -11.16
CA SER A 148 6.42 -17.53 -11.89
C SER A 148 6.48 -18.02 -13.34
N VAL A 149 6.27 -17.12 -14.30
CA VAL A 149 6.28 -17.47 -15.72
C VAL A 149 7.45 -16.80 -16.40
N ARG A 150 8.28 -17.62 -17.06
CA ARG A 150 9.47 -17.19 -17.79
C ARG A 150 9.35 -17.59 -19.25
N PRO A 151 9.38 -16.63 -20.19
CA PRO A 151 9.36 -16.95 -21.61
C PRO A 151 10.71 -17.47 -22.09
N GLU A 152 10.67 -18.48 -22.94
CA GLU A 152 11.82 -19.02 -23.63
C GLU A 152 11.62 -19.03 -25.15
N ASN A 153 12.70 -19.14 -25.88
CA ASN A 153 12.63 -19.25 -27.35
C ASN A 153 12.49 -20.71 -27.85
N THR A 154 12.02 -21.60 -26.97
CA THR A 154 11.78 -23.02 -27.28
C THR A 154 10.27 -23.25 -27.48
N PRO A 155 9.84 -24.09 -28.43
CA PRO A 155 8.42 -24.40 -28.63
C PRO A 155 7.94 -25.46 -27.64
N GLU A 156 8.25 -25.31 -26.36
CA GLU A 156 7.95 -26.29 -25.31
C GLU A 156 7.47 -25.59 -24.03
N ILE A 157 6.60 -26.26 -23.29
CA ILE A 157 6.30 -25.93 -21.88
C ILE A 157 7.13 -26.84 -21.00
N ARG A 158 7.83 -26.21 -20.04
CA ARG A 158 8.52 -26.91 -18.93
C ARG A 158 8.03 -26.31 -17.62
N ALA A 159 7.86 -27.13 -16.61
CA ALA A 159 7.43 -26.65 -15.30
C ALA A 159 8.26 -27.29 -14.20
N LEU A 160 8.86 -26.44 -13.36
CA LEU A 160 9.47 -26.82 -12.10
C LEU A 160 8.44 -26.60 -11.00
N VAL A 161 8.16 -27.67 -10.27
CA VAL A 161 7.16 -27.69 -9.21
C VAL A 161 7.85 -27.82 -7.87
N LYS A 162 7.62 -26.87 -6.97
CA LYS A 162 8.09 -26.96 -5.58
C LYS A 162 6.90 -27.11 -4.65
N LYS A 163 6.80 -28.26 -3.99
CA LYS A 163 5.76 -28.58 -3.02
C LYS A 163 6.31 -28.37 -1.62
N THR A 164 5.65 -27.55 -0.81
CA THR A 164 6.06 -27.26 0.57
C THR A 164 4.92 -27.58 1.53
N LEU A 165 5.22 -28.29 2.59
CA LEU A 165 4.28 -28.67 3.65
C LEU A 165 4.98 -28.56 5.02
N GLY A 166 4.30 -27.95 6.00
CA GLY A 166 4.73 -28.00 7.40
C GLY A 166 4.40 -29.34 8.03
N GLY A 167 5.33 -29.88 8.80
CA GLY A 167 5.12 -31.15 9.50
C GLY A 167 6.16 -31.41 10.58
N SER A 168 5.91 -32.42 11.40
CA SER A 168 6.82 -32.88 12.44
C SER A 168 7.77 -33.98 11.93
N ASP A 169 7.44 -34.62 10.80
CA ASP A 169 8.20 -35.72 10.20
C ASP A 169 8.25 -35.56 8.67
N GLU A 170 9.46 -35.69 8.11
CA GLU A 170 9.75 -35.57 6.69
C GLU A 170 9.04 -36.64 5.85
N ARG A 171 8.95 -37.86 6.35
CA ARG A 171 8.31 -38.97 5.63
C ARG A 171 6.79 -38.76 5.49
N ASP A 172 6.13 -38.24 6.53
CA ASP A 172 4.72 -37.91 6.46
C ASP A 172 4.49 -36.75 5.48
N ALA A 173 5.35 -35.74 5.54
CA ALA A 173 5.32 -34.60 4.60
C ALA A 173 5.52 -35.09 3.15
N GLU A 174 6.48 -35.95 2.88
CA GLU A 174 6.72 -36.53 1.55
C GLU A 174 5.50 -37.30 1.04
N ASN A 175 4.91 -38.16 1.88
CA ASN A 175 3.74 -38.96 1.50
C ASN A 175 2.53 -38.08 1.16
N ARG A 176 2.31 -37.02 1.90
CA ARG A 176 1.22 -36.05 1.61
C ARG A 176 1.48 -35.23 0.36
N THR A 177 2.70 -34.80 0.13
CA THR A 177 3.05 -34.03 -1.08
C THR A 177 2.99 -34.88 -2.33
N ARG A 178 3.27 -36.20 -2.26
CA ARG A 178 3.09 -37.14 -3.38
C ARG A 178 1.64 -37.32 -3.83
N GLN A 179 0.66 -37.05 -2.95
CA GLN A 179 -0.76 -37.10 -3.31
C GLN A 179 -1.19 -35.89 -4.16
N VAL A 180 -0.43 -34.80 -4.10
CA VAL A 180 -0.65 -33.61 -4.93
C VAL A 180 -0.02 -33.84 -6.29
N ASN A 181 -0.83 -33.94 -7.31
CA ASN A 181 -0.38 -34.13 -8.68
C ASN A 181 -0.37 -32.81 -9.46
N VAL A 182 0.69 -32.58 -10.22
CA VAL A 182 0.78 -31.47 -11.17
C VAL A 182 1.02 -32.04 -12.55
N ALA A 183 0.25 -31.64 -13.54
CA ALA A 183 0.35 -32.17 -14.88
C ALA A 183 0.18 -31.08 -15.94
N ILE A 184 0.83 -31.26 -17.08
CA ILE A 184 0.65 -30.48 -18.29
C ILE A 184 -0.29 -31.26 -19.22
N ALA A 185 -1.51 -30.78 -19.40
CA ALA A 185 -2.53 -31.43 -20.23
C ALA A 185 -3.00 -30.50 -21.36
N GLU A 186 -3.56 -31.07 -22.41
CA GLU A 186 -4.32 -30.33 -23.41
C GLU A 186 -5.74 -30.11 -22.90
N ALA A 187 -6.20 -28.86 -22.91
CA ALA A 187 -7.53 -28.51 -22.47
C ALA A 187 -8.04 -27.23 -23.17
N ASN A 188 -9.30 -27.23 -23.53
CA ASN A 188 -10.01 -26.05 -24.07
C ASN A 188 -9.31 -25.36 -25.26
N GLY A 189 -8.71 -26.15 -26.16
CA GLY A 189 -7.99 -25.62 -27.34
C GLY A 189 -6.63 -25.00 -27.04
N GLY A 190 -6.05 -25.31 -25.90
CA GLY A 190 -4.74 -24.88 -25.45
C GLY A 190 -4.08 -25.89 -24.52
N TYR A 191 -3.20 -25.42 -23.66
CA TYR A 191 -2.46 -26.23 -22.69
C TYR A 191 -2.73 -25.74 -21.28
N GLU A 192 -2.90 -26.66 -20.33
CA GLU A 192 -3.14 -26.34 -18.93
C GLU A 192 -2.10 -27.02 -18.05
N VAL A 193 -1.44 -26.19 -17.21
CA VAL A 193 -0.63 -26.64 -16.07
C VAL A 193 -1.52 -26.53 -14.84
N ARG A 194 -1.93 -27.69 -14.29
CA ARG A 194 -2.91 -27.72 -13.21
C ARG A 194 -2.42 -28.54 -12.03
N THR A 195 -2.61 -27.99 -10.83
CA THR A 195 -2.46 -28.74 -9.58
C THR A 195 -3.77 -29.45 -9.24
N GLN A 196 -3.68 -30.73 -8.87
CA GLN A 196 -4.80 -31.56 -8.45
C GLN A 196 -4.57 -32.09 -7.04
N ASN A 197 -5.64 -32.26 -6.28
CA ASN A 197 -5.61 -32.79 -4.91
C ASN A 197 -4.71 -31.99 -3.95
N GLN A 198 -4.56 -30.68 -4.19
CA GLN A 198 -3.63 -29.86 -3.44
C GLN A 198 -3.97 -29.84 -1.94
N GLY A 199 -5.25 -29.87 -1.56
CA GLY A 199 -5.67 -29.72 -0.17
C GLY A 199 -5.19 -28.40 0.45
N GLY A 200 -5.80 -27.95 1.53
CA GLY A 200 -5.49 -26.62 2.09
C GLY A 200 -4.12 -26.48 2.77
N GLN A 201 -3.34 -27.56 2.91
CA GLN A 201 -2.08 -27.57 3.68
C GLN A 201 -0.82 -27.52 2.81
N VAL A 202 -0.86 -28.03 1.57
CA VAL A 202 0.30 -28.08 0.68
C VAL A 202 0.38 -26.79 -0.13
N ARG A 203 1.52 -26.11 -0.08
CA ARG A 203 1.86 -25.02 -0.95
C ARG A 203 2.55 -25.57 -2.20
N VAL A 204 2.12 -25.19 -3.39
CA VAL A 204 2.69 -25.62 -4.67
C VAL A 204 3.11 -24.40 -5.47
N ASP A 205 4.40 -24.09 -5.43
CA ASP A 205 4.99 -23.03 -6.23
C ASP A 205 5.34 -23.59 -7.61
N LEU A 206 4.97 -22.85 -8.65
CA LEU A 206 5.15 -23.24 -10.04
C LEU A 206 6.08 -22.24 -10.74
N GLU A 207 7.23 -22.71 -11.21
CA GLU A 207 8.04 -21.96 -12.17
C GLU A 207 7.84 -22.59 -13.55
N VAL A 208 7.14 -21.85 -14.43
CA VAL A 208 6.73 -22.37 -15.74
C VAL A 208 7.45 -21.62 -16.86
N HIS A 209 8.17 -22.37 -17.67
CA HIS A 209 8.86 -21.87 -18.85
C HIS A 209 7.95 -22.10 -20.07
N VAL A 210 7.67 -21.03 -20.81
CA VAL A 210 6.71 -21.05 -21.92
C VAL A 210 7.29 -20.38 -23.17
N PRO A 211 6.83 -20.72 -24.38
CA PRO A 211 7.23 -20.00 -25.58
C PRO A 211 6.88 -18.52 -25.48
N LYS A 212 7.78 -17.65 -25.88
CA LYS A 212 7.62 -16.20 -25.78
C LYS A 212 6.33 -15.65 -26.42
N GLN A 213 5.83 -16.27 -27.47
CA GLN A 213 4.64 -15.83 -28.21
C GLN A 213 3.32 -16.34 -27.62
N SER A 214 3.35 -17.03 -26.50
CA SER A 214 2.14 -17.62 -25.88
C SER A 214 1.21 -16.57 -25.30
N ASN A 215 -0.10 -16.86 -25.33
CA ASN A 215 -1.11 -16.15 -24.55
C ASN A 215 -1.32 -16.86 -23.22
N LEU A 216 -1.22 -16.11 -22.13
CA LEU A 216 -1.19 -16.67 -20.78
C LEU A 216 -2.46 -16.37 -20.00
N VAL A 217 -2.95 -17.37 -19.28
CA VAL A 217 -3.94 -17.23 -18.21
C VAL A 217 -3.33 -17.82 -16.94
N ALA A 218 -3.05 -17.00 -15.94
CA ALA A 218 -2.47 -17.43 -14.66
C ALA A 218 -3.47 -17.18 -13.54
N GLN A 219 -3.79 -18.21 -12.76
CA GLN A 219 -4.81 -18.15 -11.71
C GLN A 219 -4.28 -18.77 -10.41
N THR A 220 -4.36 -18.01 -9.31
CA THR A 220 -4.05 -18.49 -7.97
C THR A 220 -5.07 -18.00 -6.96
N ALA A 221 -5.45 -18.86 -6.01
CA ALA A 221 -6.29 -18.40 -4.91
C ALA A 221 -5.44 -17.78 -3.78
N ARG A 222 -4.23 -18.32 -3.51
CA ARG A 222 -3.32 -17.80 -2.49
C ARG A 222 -1.87 -17.92 -2.96
N GLY A 223 -1.28 -16.81 -3.33
CA GLY A 223 0.10 -16.72 -3.81
C GLY A 223 0.27 -15.59 -4.78
N GLY A 224 1.51 -15.23 -5.07
CA GLY A 224 1.87 -14.19 -6.02
C GLY A 224 1.89 -14.70 -7.46
N LEU A 225 1.71 -13.77 -8.38
CA LEU A 225 1.89 -13.98 -9.81
C LEU A 225 3.04 -13.12 -10.30
N GLN A 226 4.06 -13.74 -10.89
CA GLN A 226 5.20 -13.05 -11.51
C GLN A 226 5.29 -13.44 -12.97
N ILE A 227 5.07 -12.49 -13.87
CA ILE A 227 5.02 -12.72 -15.31
C ILE A 227 5.86 -11.64 -15.99
N ALA A 228 6.86 -12.04 -16.78
CA ALA A 228 7.72 -11.08 -17.45
C ALA A 228 8.08 -11.53 -18.87
N GLY A 229 8.19 -10.57 -19.81
CA GLY A 229 8.78 -10.78 -21.14
C GLY A 229 7.94 -11.55 -22.16
N LEU A 230 6.62 -11.74 -21.92
CA LEU A 230 5.72 -12.40 -22.87
C LEU A 230 5.35 -11.48 -24.04
N ALA A 231 5.40 -11.99 -25.25
CA ALA A 231 4.95 -11.25 -26.44
C ALA A 231 3.42 -11.32 -26.67
N GLY A 232 2.73 -12.28 -26.07
CA GLY A 232 1.29 -12.42 -26.12
C GLY A 232 0.53 -11.67 -25.05
N SER A 233 -0.78 -11.87 -24.97
CA SER A 233 -1.66 -11.29 -23.96
C SER A 233 -1.59 -12.06 -22.64
N VAL A 234 -1.84 -11.36 -21.53
CA VAL A 234 -1.80 -11.90 -20.17
C VAL A 234 -3.14 -11.67 -19.48
N ILE A 235 -3.70 -12.73 -18.91
CA ILE A 235 -4.82 -12.69 -17.98
C ILE A 235 -4.31 -13.23 -16.64
N ALA A 236 -4.31 -12.40 -15.61
CA ALA A 236 -3.82 -12.73 -14.27
C ALA A 236 -4.96 -12.63 -13.25
N GLU A 237 -5.25 -13.69 -12.52
CA GLU A 237 -6.29 -13.72 -11.50
C GLU A 237 -5.70 -14.19 -10.17
N ALA A 238 -5.65 -13.31 -9.18
CA ALA A 238 -5.17 -13.63 -7.84
C ALA A 238 -6.21 -13.22 -6.79
N GLN A 239 -6.66 -14.17 -5.96
CA GLN A 239 -7.53 -13.79 -4.86
C GLN A 239 -6.72 -13.15 -3.73
N ARG A 240 -5.56 -13.75 -3.35
CA ARG A 240 -4.66 -13.22 -2.31
C ARG A 240 -3.22 -13.41 -2.72
N GLY A 241 -2.52 -12.30 -2.89
CA GLY A 241 -1.11 -12.27 -3.26
C GLY A 241 -0.82 -11.12 -4.20
N ASN A 242 0.43 -10.83 -4.42
CA ASN A 242 0.85 -9.74 -5.28
C ASN A 242 0.85 -10.16 -6.75
N VAL A 243 0.56 -9.23 -7.64
CA VAL A 243 0.58 -9.43 -9.09
C VAL A 243 1.66 -8.53 -9.68
N GLU A 244 2.67 -9.13 -10.25
CA GLU A 244 3.76 -8.45 -10.93
C GLU A 244 3.80 -8.87 -12.40
N ILE A 245 3.59 -7.93 -13.31
CA ILE A 245 3.60 -8.17 -14.77
C ILE A 245 4.51 -7.15 -15.42
N ARG A 246 5.50 -7.65 -16.16
CA ARG A 246 6.49 -6.79 -16.83
C ARG A 246 6.67 -7.16 -18.29
N ASP A 247 6.88 -6.14 -19.13
CA ASP A 247 7.32 -6.29 -20.53
C ASP A 247 6.45 -7.25 -21.35
N THR A 248 5.15 -6.95 -21.45
CA THR A 248 4.21 -7.74 -22.24
C THR A 248 3.96 -7.11 -23.61
N GLY A 249 3.91 -7.97 -24.64
CA GLY A 249 3.66 -7.53 -26.02
C GLY A 249 2.17 -7.36 -26.37
N GLY A 250 1.26 -7.93 -25.59
CA GLY A 250 -0.18 -7.86 -25.78
C GLY A 250 -0.90 -7.11 -24.68
N ASP A 251 -2.22 -7.29 -24.64
CA ASP A 251 -3.09 -6.74 -23.60
C ASP A 251 -2.88 -7.45 -22.27
N VAL A 252 -3.03 -6.71 -21.18
CA VAL A 252 -2.96 -7.21 -19.81
C VAL A 252 -4.32 -7.03 -19.13
N SER A 253 -4.89 -8.12 -18.63
CA SER A 253 -6.08 -8.11 -17.79
C SER A 253 -5.76 -8.73 -16.45
N ALA A 254 -5.81 -7.95 -15.38
CA ALA A 254 -5.55 -8.41 -14.03
C ALA A 254 -6.80 -8.28 -13.15
N GLN A 255 -7.06 -9.31 -12.36
CA GLN A 255 -8.15 -9.31 -11.38
C GLN A 255 -7.63 -9.77 -10.03
N MET A 256 -7.96 -9.03 -8.96
CA MET A 256 -7.50 -9.38 -7.61
C MET A 256 -8.52 -9.02 -6.53
N GLU A 257 -8.38 -9.69 -5.37
CA GLU A 257 -9.18 -9.38 -4.18
C GLU A 257 -8.34 -8.82 -3.03
N ARG A 258 -7.04 -9.19 -2.95
CA ARG A 258 -6.12 -8.70 -1.91
C ARG A 258 -4.66 -8.87 -2.31
N GLY A 259 -3.90 -7.81 -2.19
CA GLY A 259 -2.47 -7.74 -2.48
C GLY A 259 -2.13 -6.45 -3.21
N ASP A 260 -0.91 -6.33 -3.69
CA ASP A 260 -0.41 -5.20 -4.44
C ASP A 260 -0.25 -5.57 -5.91
N VAL A 261 -0.38 -4.59 -6.80
CA VAL A 261 -0.26 -4.78 -8.25
C VAL A 261 0.83 -3.89 -8.81
N HIS A 262 1.70 -4.50 -9.61
CA HIS A 262 2.75 -3.80 -10.34
C HIS A 262 2.72 -4.26 -11.80
N ILE A 263 2.32 -3.38 -12.72
CA ILE A 263 2.23 -3.65 -14.16
C ILE A 263 3.05 -2.61 -14.91
N VAL A 264 4.11 -3.03 -15.58
CA VAL A 264 5.03 -2.12 -16.28
C VAL A 264 5.37 -2.66 -17.67
N GLY A 265 5.39 -1.78 -18.68
CA GLY A 265 5.88 -2.12 -20.00
C GLY A 265 4.88 -2.90 -20.85
N ALA A 266 3.59 -2.60 -20.79
CA ALA A 266 2.58 -3.22 -21.64
C ALA A 266 2.51 -2.55 -23.01
N GLN A 267 2.60 -3.32 -24.10
CA GLN A 267 2.44 -2.80 -25.47
C GLN A 267 0.96 -2.68 -25.88
N GLY A 268 0.06 -3.41 -25.22
CA GLY A 268 -1.40 -3.34 -25.39
C GLY A 268 -2.07 -2.48 -24.33
N ASN A 269 -3.37 -2.72 -24.12
CA ASN A 269 -4.16 -2.09 -23.07
C ASN A 269 -3.94 -2.82 -21.74
N VAL A 270 -4.09 -2.08 -20.64
CA VAL A 270 -4.05 -2.63 -19.27
C VAL A 270 -5.42 -2.44 -18.64
N LYS A 271 -6.02 -3.52 -18.18
CA LYS A 271 -7.23 -3.51 -17.36
C LYS A 271 -6.95 -4.19 -16.02
N LEU A 272 -7.10 -3.44 -14.94
CA LEU A 272 -7.04 -3.96 -13.58
C LEU A 272 -8.40 -3.81 -12.91
N SER A 273 -8.91 -4.88 -12.32
CA SER A 273 -10.19 -4.87 -11.62
C SER A 273 -10.10 -5.58 -10.26
N GLY A 274 -10.91 -5.12 -9.30
CA GLY A 274 -11.05 -5.77 -8.00
C GLY A 274 -10.75 -4.91 -6.80
N ARG A 275 -10.04 -5.47 -5.81
CA ARG A 275 -9.65 -4.78 -4.57
C ARG A 275 -8.20 -5.09 -4.24
N GLY A 276 -7.54 -4.16 -3.57
CA GLY A 276 -6.14 -4.40 -3.21
C GLY A 276 -5.53 -3.30 -2.36
N GLY A 277 -4.22 -3.38 -2.19
CA GLY A 277 -3.39 -2.38 -1.56
C GLY A 277 -2.89 -1.34 -2.57
N GLN A 278 -1.60 -1.35 -2.80
CA GLN A 278 -0.92 -0.44 -3.73
C GLN A 278 -1.11 -0.89 -5.18
N VAL A 279 -1.24 0.10 -6.07
CA VAL A 279 -1.29 -0.12 -7.52
C VAL A 279 -0.25 0.74 -8.22
N GLU A 280 0.56 0.11 -9.06
CA GLU A 280 1.48 0.79 -9.96
C GLU A 280 1.28 0.29 -11.39
N ILE A 281 0.93 1.21 -12.30
CA ILE A 281 0.76 0.93 -13.73
C ILE A 281 1.64 1.94 -14.50
N ALA A 282 2.63 1.47 -15.23
CA ALA A 282 3.57 2.35 -15.93
C ALA A 282 3.94 1.85 -17.33
N ASP A 283 4.35 2.79 -18.19
CA ASP A 283 4.87 2.50 -19.54
C ASP A 283 3.89 1.68 -20.41
N VAL A 284 2.62 2.13 -20.47
CA VAL A 284 1.56 1.49 -21.25
C VAL A 284 1.39 2.17 -22.61
N LYS A 285 1.43 1.39 -23.70
CA LYS A 285 1.21 1.92 -25.06
C LYS A 285 -0.24 2.02 -25.47
N GLY A 286 -1.12 1.27 -24.84
CA GLY A 286 -2.58 1.35 -24.96
C GLY A 286 -3.21 2.26 -23.93
N ASP A 287 -4.44 1.95 -23.57
CA ASP A 287 -5.22 2.57 -22.49
C ASP A 287 -4.98 1.84 -21.16
N ALA A 288 -5.02 2.58 -20.05
CA ALA A 288 -4.97 2.04 -18.70
C ALA A 288 -6.33 2.19 -18.00
N THR A 289 -6.97 1.09 -17.64
CA THR A 289 -8.25 1.09 -16.93
C THR A 289 -8.10 0.43 -15.57
N LEU A 290 -8.45 1.15 -14.53
CA LEU A 290 -8.47 0.70 -13.14
C LEU A 290 -9.91 0.77 -12.61
N GLU A 291 -10.49 -0.36 -12.22
CA GLU A 291 -11.86 -0.46 -11.72
C GLU A 291 -11.86 -1.18 -10.36
N GLY A 292 -12.23 -0.50 -9.28
CA GLY A 292 -12.33 -1.15 -7.98
C GLY A 292 -11.95 -0.29 -6.78
N GLU A 293 -11.71 -0.97 -5.64
CA GLU A 293 -11.40 -0.33 -4.37
C GLU A 293 -9.97 -0.67 -3.93
N PHE A 294 -9.08 0.29 -4.03
CA PHE A 294 -7.69 0.15 -3.62
C PHE A 294 -7.42 1.06 -2.43
N PHE A 295 -6.79 0.52 -1.39
CA PHE A 295 -6.59 1.22 -0.11
C PHE A 295 -5.20 1.83 0.04
N GLY A 296 -4.25 1.38 -0.79
CA GLY A 296 -2.91 1.94 -0.88
C GLY A 296 -2.81 3.07 -1.91
N PRO A 297 -1.61 3.61 -2.10
CA PRO A 297 -1.36 4.58 -3.16
C PRO A 297 -1.57 3.94 -4.54
N ILE A 298 -2.19 4.72 -5.44
CA ILE A 298 -2.34 4.36 -6.85
C ILE A 298 -1.43 5.28 -7.65
N ARG A 299 -0.56 4.72 -8.48
CA ARG A 299 0.28 5.43 -9.41
C ARG A 299 0.03 4.91 -10.82
N ILE A 300 -0.35 5.79 -11.73
CA ILE A 300 -0.51 5.50 -13.16
C ILE A 300 0.33 6.52 -13.91
N GLU A 301 1.32 6.08 -14.67
CA GLU A 301 2.22 6.99 -15.39
C GLU A 301 2.61 6.50 -16.77
N LYS A 302 2.97 7.45 -17.64
CA LYS A 302 3.46 7.18 -19.00
C LYS A 302 2.50 6.28 -19.80
N VAL A 303 1.22 6.61 -19.79
CA VAL A 303 0.20 5.95 -20.60
C VAL A 303 0.08 6.71 -21.92
N ALA A 304 0.36 6.05 -23.04
CA ALA A 304 0.40 6.70 -24.35
C ALA A 304 -0.98 7.18 -24.82
N LYS A 305 -2.04 6.46 -24.41
CA LYS A 305 -3.43 6.84 -24.64
C LYS A 305 -4.08 7.33 -23.33
N GLY A 306 -5.31 6.95 -23.10
CA GLY A 306 -6.10 7.39 -21.96
C GLY A 306 -5.90 6.58 -20.70
N ALA A 307 -6.26 7.20 -19.57
CA ALA A 307 -6.36 6.54 -18.29
C ALA A 307 -7.77 6.70 -17.73
N ARG A 308 -8.31 5.63 -17.18
CA ARG A 308 -9.60 5.61 -16.49
C ARG A 308 -9.47 4.97 -15.12
N PHE A 309 -9.92 5.67 -14.10
CA PHE A 309 -9.98 5.15 -12.73
C PHE A 309 -11.40 5.27 -12.20
N VAL A 310 -11.99 4.15 -11.83
CA VAL A 310 -13.36 4.06 -11.30
C VAL A 310 -13.36 3.32 -9.97
N SER A 311 -13.89 3.99 -8.95
CA SER A 311 -14.18 3.43 -7.63
C SER A 311 -15.58 3.87 -7.18
N ARG A 312 -15.99 3.47 -5.97
CA ARG A 312 -17.27 3.94 -5.39
C ARG A 312 -17.34 5.46 -5.21
N ARG A 313 -16.21 6.12 -5.07
CA ARG A 313 -16.11 7.54 -4.72
C ARG A 313 -15.47 8.40 -5.78
N THR A 314 -14.90 7.79 -6.80
CA THR A 314 -14.14 8.49 -7.84
C THR A 314 -14.43 7.87 -9.20
N ASP A 315 -14.81 8.70 -10.15
CA ASP A 315 -14.84 8.38 -11.57
C ASP A 315 -13.95 9.40 -12.28
N LEU A 316 -12.81 8.94 -12.77
CA LEU A 316 -11.81 9.76 -13.43
C LEU A 316 -11.53 9.20 -14.82
N THR A 317 -11.60 10.06 -15.80
CA THR A 317 -11.21 9.75 -17.17
C THR A 317 -10.28 10.82 -17.70
N ILE A 318 -9.15 10.41 -18.25
CA ILE A 318 -8.16 11.27 -18.90
C ILE A 318 -7.92 10.70 -20.29
N SER A 319 -8.09 11.49 -21.34
CA SER A 319 -7.97 10.97 -22.69
C SER A 319 -6.53 10.78 -23.19
N GLN A 320 -5.55 11.42 -22.53
CA GLN A 320 -4.11 11.22 -22.76
C GLN A 320 -3.34 11.49 -21.47
N LEU A 321 -2.50 10.54 -21.02
CA LEU A 321 -1.71 10.65 -19.79
C LEU A 321 -0.25 10.27 -20.02
N PRO A 322 0.54 11.04 -20.78
CA PRO A 322 1.98 10.82 -20.88
C PRO A 322 2.73 11.12 -19.57
N GLY A 323 2.16 11.92 -18.70
CA GLY A 323 2.67 12.21 -17.38
C GLY A 323 2.24 11.20 -16.32
N ARG A 324 1.73 11.67 -15.20
CA ARG A 324 1.36 10.81 -14.07
C ARG A 324 0.02 11.17 -13.43
N LEU A 325 -0.62 10.17 -12.88
CA LEU A 325 -1.73 10.24 -11.93
C LEU A 325 -1.29 9.52 -10.67
N GLU A 326 -1.41 10.18 -9.52
CA GLU A 326 -1.07 9.62 -8.23
C GLU A 326 -2.16 9.89 -7.21
N THR A 327 -2.55 8.87 -6.43
CA THR A 327 -3.48 9.04 -5.32
C THR A 327 -2.86 8.51 -4.04
N GLY A 328 -3.13 9.16 -2.93
CA GLY A 328 -2.70 8.71 -1.61
C GLY A 328 -3.17 9.66 -0.52
N SER A 329 -3.41 9.17 0.68
CA SER A 329 -3.70 9.97 1.90
C SER A 329 -4.71 11.13 1.72
N GLY A 330 -5.74 10.95 0.89
CA GLY A 330 -6.76 12.00 0.64
C GLY A 330 -6.40 13.00 -0.46
N ARG A 331 -5.27 12.84 -1.16
CA ARG A 331 -4.84 13.69 -2.28
C ARG A 331 -4.85 12.91 -3.60
N LEU A 332 -5.32 13.58 -4.65
CA LEU A 332 -5.28 13.11 -6.03
C LEU A 332 -4.50 14.14 -6.86
N GLU A 333 -3.38 13.73 -7.42
CA GLU A 333 -2.49 14.57 -8.21
C GLU A 333 -2.40 14.04 -9.65
N ILE A 334 -2.57 14.96 -10.62
CA ILE A 334 -2.43 14.67 -12.05
C ILE A 334 -1.47 15.68 -12.64
N ALA A 335 -0.40 15.21 -13.26
CA ALA A 335 0.60 16.04 -13.88
C ALA A 335 0.85 15.67 -15.34
N ASP A 336 1.09 16.69 -16.17
CA ASP A 336 1.46 16.57 -17.58
C ASP A 336 0.46 15.72 -18.40
N ALA A 337 -0.82 16.08 -18.34
CA ALA A 337 -1.91 15.45 -19.08
C ALA A 337 -2.45 16.39 -20.17
N PRO A 338 -2.06 16.23 -21.45
CA PRO A 338 -2.54 17.09 -22.54
C PRO A 338 -3.98 16.81 -22.98
N GLY A 339 -4.55 15.70 -22.57
CA GLY A 339 -5.89 15.28 -22.94
C GLY A 339 -7.02 15.87 -22.09
N ASN A 340 -8.26 15.64 -22.51
CA ASN A 340 -9.43 16.03 -21.75
C ASN A 340 -9.50 15.26 -20.44
N LEU A 341 -9.90 15.94 -19.37
CA LEU A 341 -10.03 15.38 -18.03
C LEU A 341 -11.46 15.54 -17.53
N SER A 342 -12.05 14.45 -17.06
CA SER A 342 -13.33 14.45 -16.34
C SER A 342 -13.14 13.71 -15.03
N LEU A 343 -13.40 14.38 -13.91
CA LEU A 343 -13.24 13.86 -12.56
C LEU A 343 -14.50 14.12 -11.76
N THR A 344 -15.10 13.07 -11.23
CA THR A 344 -16.10 13.13 -10.17
C THR A 344 -15.54 12.46 -8.95
N THR A 345 -15.42 13.15 -7.83
CA THR A 345 -14.88 12.57 -6.59
C THR A 345 -15.57 13.12 -5.35
N SER A 346 -15.41 12.45 -4.21
CA SER A 346 -16.11 12.83 -2.99
C SER A 346 -15.21 13.23 -1.82
N LYS A 347 -13.91 12.96 -1.85
CA LYS A 347 -13.02 13.21 -0.70
C LYS A 347 -11.53 13.31 -1.07
N TYR A 348 -11.20 14.01 -2.11
CA TYR A 348 -9.81 14.26 -2.44
C TYR A 348 -9.52 15.76 -2.51
N ASP A 349 -8.36 16.16 -1.99
CA ASP A 349 -7.69 17.35 -2.45
C ASP A 349 -7.15 17.07 -3.84
N VAL A 350 -7.63 17.80 -4.82
CA VAL A 350 -7.31 17.59 -6.24
C VAL A 350 -6.26 18.59 -6.67
N VAL A 351 -5.14 18.11 -7.17
CA VAL A 351 -4.07 18.96 -7.71
C VAL A 351 -3.82 18.60 -9.16
N LEU A 352 -4.03 19.56 -10.04
CA LEU A 352 -3.74 19.42 -11.46
C LEU A 352 -2.57 20.32 -11.84
N GLU A 353 -1.53 19.72 -12.43
CA GLU A 353 -0.38 20.44 -12.96
C GLU A 353 -0.24 20.22 -14.46
N ASN A 354 -0.23 21.30 -15.23
CA ASN A 354 0.00 21.25 -16.68
C ASN A 354 -0.99 20.31 -17.43
N VAL A 355 -2.28 20.45 -17.13
CA VAL A 355 -3.36 19.80 -17.87
C VAL A 355 -3.86 20.77 -18.94
N VAL A 356 -3.82 20.39 -20.22
CA VAL A 356 -4.02 21.32 -21.35
C VAL A 356 -5.39 21.17 -22.02
N GLY A 357 -6.03 20.01 -21.90
CA GLY A 357 -7.36 19.75 -22.49
C GLY A 357 -8.50 20.37 -21.69
N ARG A 358 -9.73 20.06 -22.10
CA ARG A 358 -10.94 20.44 -21.34
C ARG A 358 -10.92 19.79 -19.98
N ILE A 359 -11.13 20.58 -18.93
CA ILE A 359 -11.15 20.10 -17.54
C ILE A 359 -12.57 20.21 -17.00
N ARG A 360 -13.10 19.11 -16.49
CA ARG A 360 -14.35 19.07 -15.75
C ARG A 360 -14.13 18.35 -14.43
N ILE A 361 -14.37 19.03 -13.32
CA ILE A 361 -14.21 18.51 -11.96
C ILE A 361 -15.51 18.71 -11.18
N GLU A 362 -16.01 17.63 -10.60
CA GLU A 362 -17.06 17.64 -9.60
C GLU A 362 -16.51 17.03 -8.32
N ASN A 363 -16.23 17.83 -7.30
CA ASN A 363 -15.75 17.39 -5.99
C ASN A 363 -16.78 17.72 -4.90
N ARG A 364 -16.84 16.86 -3.87
CA ARG A 364 -17.73 17.09 -2.74
C ARG A 364 -17.01 17.73 -1.56
N GLU A 365 -15.85 17.22 -1.19
CA GLU A 365 -15.05 17.67 -0.05
C GLU A 365 -13.57 17.65 -0.41
N GLY A 366 -12.83 18.70 -0.08
CA GLY A 366 -11.41 18.88 -0.35
C GLY A 366 -11.16 20.08 -1.26
N ASP A 367 -9.93 20.55 -1.29
CA ASP A 367 -9.51 21.67 -2.10
C ASP A 367 -9.24 21.24 -3.55
N VAL A 368 -9.43 22.15 -4.49
CA VAL A 368 -9.12 21.92 -5.91
C VAL A 368 -8.13 22.98 -6.36
N GLU A 369 -6.93 22.56 -6.69
CA GLU A 369 -5.85 23.40 -7.18
C GLU A 369 -5.48 23.05 -8.62
N ILE A 370 -5.48 24.04 -9.52
CA ILE A 370 -5.12 23.87 -10.93
C ILE A 370 -4.03 24.85 -11.30
N ARG A 371 -2.86 24.34 -11.68
CA ARG A 371 -1.71 25.15 -12.11
C ARG A 371 -1.45 24.98 -13.60
N PHE A 372 -1.59 26.07 -14.34
CA PHE A 372 -1.31 26.13 -15.76
C PHE A 372 0.10 26.65 -16.02
N ARG A 373 0.91 25.91 -16.77
CA ARG A 373 2.21 26.40 -17.27
C ARG A 373 2.05 27.26 -18.53
N GLN A 374 0.99 27.03 -19.28
CA GLN A 374 0.63 27.78 -20.48
C GLN A 374 -0.81 28.27 -20.35
N PRO A 375 -1.20 29.39 -21.00
CA PRO A 375 -2.59 29.84 -21.00
C PRO A 375 -3.54 28.71 -21.41
N PRO A 376 -4.64 28.48 -20.64
CA PRO A 376 -5.63 27.48 -20.99
C PRO A 376 -6.22 27.74 -22.37
N ARG A 377 -6.42 26.69 -23.16
CA ARG A 377 -6.99 26.77 -24.52
C ARG A 377 -8.41 26.23 -24.59
N GLU A 378 -8.77 25.37 -23.65
CA GLU A 378 -10.05 24.70 -23.54
C GLU A 378 -10.76 25.11 -22.24
N ASP A 379 -12.06 24.87 -22.19
CA ASP A 379 -12.89 25.25 -21.05
C ASP A 379 -12.51 24.49 -19.78
N VAL A 380 -12.61 25.20 -18.66
CA VAL A 380 -12.38 24.68 -17.32
C VAL A 380 -13.67 24.82 -16.50
N GLU A 381 -14.23 23.71 -16.09
CA GLU A 381 -15.43 23.68 -15.25
C GLU A 381 -15.10 22.96 -13.94
N VAL A 382 -15.22 23.66 -12.82
CA VAL A 382 -14.98 23.12 -11.47
C VAL A 382 -16.20 23.41 -10.60
N THR A 383 -16.79 22.36 -10.11
CA THR A 383 -17.85 22.42 -9.08
C THR A 383 -17.34 21.74 -7.83
N ASN A 384 -17.23 22.49 -6.74
CA ASN A 384 -16.87 21.96 -5.43
C ASN A 384 -18.00 22.25 -4.42
N ARG A 385 -18.30 21.31 -3.55
CA ARG A 385 -19.28 21.60 -2.50
C ARG A 385 -18.63 22.23 -1.26
N SER A 386 -17.49 21.68 -0.83
CA SER A 386 -16.78 22.15 0.37
C SER A 386 -15.28 22.10 0.16
N GLY A 387 -14.66 23.24 0.25
CA GLY A 387 -13.23 23.45 0.03
C GLY A 387 -12.97 24.60 -0.97
N ASN A 388 -11.73 24.99 -1.05
CA ASN A 388 -11.31 26.11 -1.89
C ASN A 388 -11.08 25.66 -3.33
N ILE A 389 -11.19 26.61 -4.25
CA ILE A 389 -10.80 26.42 -5.65
C ILE A 389 -9.71 27.44 -5.95
N GLU A 390 -8.54 26.97 -6.34
CA GLU A 390 -7.40 27.82 -6.67
C GLU A 390 -6.94 27.54 -8.11
N LEU A 391 -6.92 28.58 -8.93
CA LEU A 391 -6.38 28.53 -10.27
C LEU A 391 -5.17 29.45 -10.38
N VAL A 392 -4.03 28.87 -10.78
CA VAL A 392 -2.80 29.61 -11.08
C VAL A 392 -2.68 29.72 -12.60
N LEU A 393 -2.81 30.91 -13.11
CA LEU A 393 -2.86 31.21 -14.55
C LEU A 393 -1.64 32.06 -14.96
N PRO A 394 -1.02 31.77 -16.10
CA PRO A 394 0.03 32.64 -16.64
C PRO A 394 -0.43 34.09 -16.82
N PRO A 395 0.46 35.10 -16.61
CA PRO A 395 0.07 36.50 -16.62
C PRO A 395 -0.56 37.04 -17.94
N LYS A 396 -0.23 36.36 -19.06
CA LYS A 396 -0.75 36.72 -20.40
C LYS A 396 -1.94 35.87 -20.84
N SER A 397 -2.67 35.25 -19.89
CA SER A 397 -3.84 34.43 -20.19
C SER A 397 -5.02 35.29 -20.66
N SER A 398 -5.73 34.79 -21.67
CA SER A 398 -7.02 35.38 -22.12
C SER A 398 -8.10 34.33 -21.79
N PHE A 399 -9.15 34.75 -21.07
CA PHE A 399 -10.24 33.89 -20.67
C PHE A 399 -11.50 34.69 -20.33
N GLU A 400 -12.63 34.00 -20.27
CA GLU A 400 -13.87 34.48 -19.70
C GLU A 400 -14.15 33.71 -18.42
N VAL A 401 -14.33 34.41 -17.30
CA VAL A 401 -14.53 33.78 -16.00
C VAL A 401 -15.94 34.00 -15.46
N HIS A 402 -16.53 32.91 -14.94
CA HIS A 402 -17.76 32.90 -14.16
C HIS A 402 -17.49 32.14 -12.87
N ALA A 403 -17.20 32.88 -11.81
CA ALA A 403 -16.94 32.29 -10.50
C ALA A 403 -18.08 32.63 -9.53
N GLU A 404 -18.54 31.63 -8.77
CA GLU A 404 -19.61 31.76 -7.78
C GLU A 404 -19.22 31.01 -6.49
N SER A 405 -19.19 31.74 -5.38
CA SER A 405 -19.10 31.17 -4.03
C SER A 405 -20.36 31.51 -3.24
N HIS A 406 -21.03 30.47 -2.72
CA HIS A 406 -22.27 30.66 -1.96
C HIS A 406 -22.02 31.12 -0.51
N SER A 407 -20.96 30.57 0.12
CA SER A 407 -20.57 30.95 1.48
C SER A 407 -19.05 30.98 1.56
N GLY A 408 -18.49 32.07 1.05
CA GLY A 408 -17.05 32.32 0.98
C GLY A 408 -16.76 33.51 0.08
N ASP A 409 -15.48 33.80 -0.11
CA ASP A 409 -15.02 34.94 -0.89
C ASP A 409 -14.45 34.54 -2.26
N ILE A 410 -14.27 35.49 -3.14
CA ILE A 410 -13.58 35.31 -4.42
C ILE A 410 -12.47 36.35 -4.51
N ASP A 411 -11.21 35.86 -4.56
CA ASP A 411 -10.03 36.68 -4.70
C ASP A 411 -9.41 36.53 -6.07
N SER A 412 -8.95 37.66 -6.65
CA SER A 412 -8.31 37.63 -7.95
C SER A 412 -7.14 38.63 -8.00
N ASP A 413 -5.99 38.15 -8.48
CA ASP A 413 -4.83 38.99 -8.79
C ASP A 413 -4.99 39.75 -10.11
N PHE A 414 -6.09 39.51 -10.86
CA PHE A 414 -6.41 40.21 -12.11
C PHE A 414 -7.27 41.43 -11.81
N GLU A 415 -6.65 42.60 -11.73
CA GLU A 415 -7.30 43.86 -11.38
C GLU A 415 -8.41 44.28 -12.37
N GLU A 416 -8.36 43.74 -13.59
CA GLU A 416 -9.33 44.04 -14.64
C GLU A 416 -10.68 43.30 -14.45
N LEU A 417 -10.76 42.35 -13.51
CA LEU A 417 -11.97 41.60 -13.26
C LEU A 417 -12.79 42.21 -12.12
N PRO A 418 -14.01 42.75 -12.40
CA PRO A 418 -14.84 43.36 -11.39
C PRO A 418 -15.46 42.30 -10.45
N LYS A 419 -15.29 42.47 -9.15
CA LYS A 419 -16.02 41.74 -8.14
C LYS A 419 -17.43 42.31 -7.99
N LYS A 420 -18.46 41.45 -7.95
CA LYS A 420 -19.82 41.79 -7.60
C LYS A 420 -20.24 41.02 -6.35
N GLU A 421 -20.36 41.72 -5.23
CA GLU A 421 -21.08 41.19 -4.07
C GLU A 421 -22.59 41.27 -4.38
N VAL A 422 -23.27 40.13 -4.25
CA VAL A 422 -24.73 40.06 -4.34
C VAL A 422 -25.28 40.32 -2.95
N GLU A 423 -25.96 41.48 -2.75
CA GLU A 423 -26.61 41.81 -1.48
C GLU A 423 -27.54 40.70 -0.98
N GLY A 424 -27.28 40.25 0.23
CA GLY A 424 -28.21 39.47 1.04
C GLY A 424 -28.00 37.95 1.06
N HIS A 425 -26.89 37.43 1.47
CA HIS A 425 -26.67 36.01 1.95
C HIS A 425 -25.24 35.50 1.69
N GLY A 426 -24.22 36.34 1.65
CA GLY A 426 -22.84 35.90 1.53
C GLY A 426 -22.49 35.20 0.20
N ASN A 427 -23.28 35.40 -0.82
CA ASN A 427 -23.03 34.89 -2.16
C ASN A 427 -22.17 35.90 -2.96
N THR A 428 -20.93 35.48 -3.23
CA THR A 428 -19.99 36.30 -4.00
C THR A 428 -19.91 35.80 -5.44
N LYS A 429 -20.00 36.70 -6.42
CA LYS A 429 -19.86 36.41 -7.85
C LYS A 429 -18.78 37.25 -8.48
N LEU A 430 -18.03 36.65 -9.38
CA LEU A 430 -17.06 37.34 -10.21
C LEU A 430 -17.31 36.92 -11.66
N GLU A 431 -17.69 37.88 -12.50
CA GLU A 431 -17.88 37.67 -13.92
C GLU A 431 -17.04 38.67 -14.68
N GLY A 432 -16.28 38.23 -15.65
CA GLY A 432 -15.43 39.10 -16.42
C GLY A 432 -14.73 38.41 -17.56
N LYS A 433 -14.13 39.23 -18.41
CA LYS A 433 -13.38 38.77 -19.56
C LYS A 433 -12.03 39.46 -19.61
N LEU A 434 -10.99 38.67 -19.74
CA LEU A 434 -9.63 39.11 -19.92
C LEU A 434 -9.16 38.80 -21.35
N GLY A 435 -8.76 39.81 -22.09
CA GLY A 435 -8.35 39.67 -23.49
C GLY A 435 -9.53 39.59 -24.48
N THR A 436 -9.22 39.26 -25.74
CA THR A 436 -10.21 39.32 -26.83
C THR A 436 -10.90 38.00 -27.09
N LYS A 437 -10.23 36.88 -26.87
CA LYS A 437 -10.73 35.54 -27.16
C LYS A 437 -10.05 34.53 -26.22
N GLY A 438 -10.80 33.72 -25.51
CA GLY A 438 -10.25 32.71 -24.62
C GLY A 438 -11.31 31.70 -24.17
N PRO A 439 -10.91 30.63 -23.47
CA PRO A 439 -11.82 29.62 -22.93
C PRO A 439 -12.68 30.17 -21.79
N GLN A 440 -13.73 29.44 -21.47
CA GLN A 440 -14.57 29.74 -20.31
C GLN A 440 -14.03 29.04 -19.07
N LEU A 441 -13.87 29.80 -18.00
CA LEU A 441 -13.53 29.29 -16.66
C LEU A 441 -14.79 29.39 -15.78
N ARG A 442 -15.45 28.25 -15.55
CA ARG A 442 -16.65 28.16 -14.71
C ARG A 442 -16.28 27.55 -13.38
N LEU A 443 -16.30 28.32 -12.31
CA LEU A 443 -15.86 27.92 -10.99
C LEU A 443 -17.00 28.09 -10.00
N LYS A 444 -17.37 27.04 -9.32
CA LYS A 444 -18.46 27.08 -8.34
C LYS A 444 -18.08 26.33 -7.08
N THR A 445 -18.23 27.01 -5.92
CA THR A 445 -18.14 26.36 -4.61
C THR A 445 -19.35 26.76 -3.75
N THR A 446 -19.76 25.84 -2.85
CA THR A 446 -20.81 26.19 -1.88
C THR A 446 -20.20 26.71 -0.59
N TYR A 447 -19.17 26.04 -0.07
CA TYR A 447 -18.46 26.43 1.16
C TYR A 447 -16.97 26.48 0.89
N GLY A 448 -16.44 27.66 0.60
CA GLY A 448 -15.01 27.85 0.33
C GLY A 448 -14.73 29.12 -0.48
N THR A 449 -13.47 29.44 -0.60
CA THR A 449 -12.95 30.59 -1.33
C THR A 449 -12.47 30.20 -2.71
N ILE A 450 -12.74 31.02 -3.72
CA ILE A 450 -12.21 30.87 -5.07
C ILE A 450 -11.06 31.87 -5.23
N ARG A 451 -9.88 31.41 -5.64
CA ARG A 451 -8.70 32.24 -5.87
C ARG A 451 -8.19 32.10 -7.28
N LEU A 452 -7.97 33.24 -7.93
CA LEU A 452 -7.37 33.34 -9.26
C LEU A 452 -6.02 34.03 -9.15
N HIS A 453 -4.93 33.27 -9.18
CA HIS A 453 -3.58 33.75 -9.03
C HIS A 453 -2.88 33.95 -10.37
N LYS A 454 -2.07 35.04 -10.48
CA LYS A 454 -1.10 35.22 -11.56
C LYS A 454 0.12 34.35 -11.25
N GLY A 455 0.38 33.32 -12.06
CA GLY A 455 1.61 32.53 -12.01
C GLY A 455 2.83 33.40 -12.34
N GLN A 456 3.99 32.92 -11.87
CA GLN A 456 5.28 33.58 -12.17
C GLN A 456 5.73 33.38 -13.61
#